data_78f92ed4dc07a1532ff2404ac42f332d
#
_entry.id   78f92ed4dc07a1532ff2404ac42f332d
#
_cell.length_a   1.000
_cell.length_b   1.000
_cell.length_c   1.000
_cell.angle_alpha   90.00
_cell.angle_beta   90.00
_cell.angle_gamma   90.00
#
_symmetry.space_group_name_H-M   'P 1'
#
loop_
_entity.id
_entity.type
_entity.pdbx_description
1 polymer ?
#
loop_
_entity_poly.entity_id
_entity_poly.type
_entity_poly.pdbx_seq_one_letter_code
_entity_poly.pdbx_strand_id
1 'polypeptide(L)'
;MVKPVRKAVLPVAGIGTRFLPVTKAVPKELLPIVDVPAIQINVEECVSSGLRDLIMVTSRGKDALIDYFDHAGELEDLLERKGKQAELAMVRRLNDLAQISAVRQPETRGLGHAVLCARAAVGGEPFAVLLGDDLFEGNPPGIKQLLDVYAKYGKGVVGLWEVPVGQEHLYGIVDGEPVGGDVFRLNKLVEKPEPGKAPSRLAIAGRYVLPPEIFPILANTQPGRGGEIQLTDALATLCASDGLYGVRLRGERFDAGDRAGYVLAVLRYALRRSDIGAAVRAGAEKLLRET
;
A
#
# COMPACT_ATOMS: atom_id res chain seq x y z
N MET A 1 -27.09 1.53 9.05
CA MET A 1 -25.80 1.36 9.73
C MET A 1 -24.71 1.20 8.66
N VAL A 2 -23.57 1.85 8.82
CA VAL A 2 -22.42 1.68 7.93
C VAL A 2 -21.90 0.25 8.07
N LYS A 3 -21.71 -0.46 6.93
CA LYS A 3 -21.13 -1.81 6.95
C LYS A 3 -19.66 -1.75 7.38
N PRO A 4 -19.19 -2.61 8.28
CA PRO A 4 -17.79 -2.63 8.69
C PRO A 4 -16.90 -3.09 7.52
N VAL A 5 -15.71 -2.54 7.43
CA VAL A 5 -14.65 -3.03 6.54
C VAL A 5 -13.94 -4.20 7.19
N ARG A 6 -13.85 -5.34 6.50
CA ARG A 6 -13.25 -6.58 7.04
C ARG A 6 -12.09 -7.07 6.18
N LYS A 7 -12.10 -6.71 4.90
CA LYS A 7 -11.16 -7.19 3.88
C LYS A 7 -10.22 -6.08 3.45
N ALA A 8 -8.99 -6.46 3.12
CA ALA A 8 -8.06 -5.58 2.44
C ALA A 8 -7.52 -6.22 1.17
N VAL A 9 -7.42 -5.43 0.11
CA VAL A 9 -6.81 -5.81 -1.17
C VAL A 9 -5.41 -5.20 -1.25
N LEU A 10 -4.42 -6.03 -1.54
CA LEU A 10 -3.03 -5.63 -1.75
C LEU A 10 -2.67 -5.88 -3.23
N PRO A 11 -2.68 -4.84 -4.08
CA PRO A 11 -2.24 -4.96 -5.47
C PRO A 11 -0.72 -5.12 -5.54
N VAL A 12 -0.27 -6.34 -5.83
CA VAL A 12 1.15 -6.72 -5.89
C VAL A 12 1.55 -7.35 -7.25
N ALA A 13 0.73 -7.13 -8.28
CA ALA A 13 0.95 -7.70 -9.62
C ALA A 13 1.98 -6.95 -10.47
N GLY A 14 2.41 -5.75 -10.06
CA GLY A 14 3.32 -4.88 -10.83
C GLY A 14 4.69 -5.52 -11.09
N ILE A 15 5.25 -5.31 -12.28
CA ILE A 15 6.52 -5.95 -12.73
C ILE A 15 7.77 -5.39 -12.01
N GLY A 16 7.71 -4.17 -11.49
CA GLY A 16 8.82 -3.59 -10.73
C GLY A 16 10.04 -3.16 -11.58
N THR A 17 9.82 -2.68 -12.80
CA THR A 17 10.90 -2.33 -13.76
C THR A 17 11.92 -1.31 -13.26
N ARG A 18 11.53 -0.46 -12.30
CA ARG A 18 12.44 0.53 -11.69
C ARG A 18 13.59 -0.11 -10.90
N PHE A 19 13.42 -1.36 -10.44
CA PHE A 19 14.41 -2.11 -9.67
C PHE A 19 15.13 -3.21 -10.46
N LEU A 20 15.05 -3.17 -11.78
CA LEU A 20 15.88 -4.07 -12.58
C LEU A 20 17.39 -3.78 -12.30
N PRO A 21 18.22 -4.84 -12.23
CA PRO A 21 17.94 -6.23 -12.63
C PRO A 21 17.34 -7.12 -11.53
N VAL A 22 17.31 -6.72 -10.24
CA VAL A 22 16.91 -7.61 -9.13
C VAL A 22 15.47 -8.11 -9.29
N THR A 23 14.57 -7.27 -9.77
CA THR A 23 13.15 -7.63 -9.97
C THR A 23 12.88 -8.54 -11.17
N LYS A 24 13.94 -8.96 -11.88
CA LYS A 24 13.84 -10.08 -12.83
C LYS A 24 13.49 -11.40 -12.12
N ALA A 25 13.94 -11.57 -10.87
CA ALA A 25 13.79 -12.80 -10.10
C ALA A 25 13.00 -12.59 -8.79
N VAL A 26 13.10 -11.41 -8.17
CA VAL A 26 12.50 -11.12 -6.87
C VAL A 26 11.37 -10.10 -7.04
N PRO A 27 10.14 -10.38 -6.60
CA PRO A 27 9.09 -9.37 -6.53
C PRO A 27 9.55 -8.14 -5.75
N LYS A 28 9.27 -6.92 -6.26
CA LYS A 28 9.68 -5.69 -5.57
C LYS A 28 9.15 -5.58 -4.15
N GLU A 29 8.01 -6.16 -3.90
CA GLU A 29 7.33 -6.18 -2.61
C GLU A 29 8.04 -7.10 -1.59
N LEU A 30 8.93 -7.99 -2.07
CA LEU A 30 9.83 -8.81 -1.23
C LEU A 30 11.20 -8.18 -1.01
N LEU A 31 11.47 -7.01 -1.57
CA LEU A 31 12.71 -6.29 -1.25
C LEU A 31 12.74 -5.93 0.24
N PRO A 32 13.84 -6.23 0.94
CA PRO A 32 13.89 -6.13 2.39
C PRO A 32 14.07 -4.68 2.87
N ILE A 33 13.20 -4.25 3.75
CA ILE A 33 13.39 -3.05 4.55
C ILE A 33 14.14 -3.48 5.81
N VAL A 34 15.46 -3.43 5.75
CA VAL A 34 16.42 -4.05 6.70
C VAL A 34 16.38 -5.58 6.62
N ASP A 35 15.51 -6.24 7.35
CA ASP A 35 15.36 -7.70 7.44
C ASP A 35 13.89 -8.16 7.27
N VAL A 36 12.98 -7.23 7.02
CA VAL A 36 11.55 -7.48 6.83
C VAL A 36 11.14 -7.03 5.42
N PRO A 37 10.49 -7.85 4.59
CA PRO A 37 10.05 -7.41 3.28
C PRO A 37 8.95 -6.34 3.36
N ALA A 38 8.94 -5.43 2.38
CA ALA A 38 7.97 -4.32 2.32
C ALA A 38 6.51 -4.79 2.44
N ILE A 39 6.16 -5.93 1.86
CA ILE A 39 4.80 -6.48 1.93
C ILE A 39 4.39 -6.84 3.38
N GLN A 40 5.30 -7.33 4.22
CA GLN A 40 4.99 -7.65 5.61
C GLN A 40 4.58 -6.40 6.39
N ILE A 41 5.25 -5.26 6.16
CA ILE A 41 4.94 -3.99 6.82
C ILE A 41 3.49 -3.59 6.49
N ASN A 42 3.06 -3.73 5.23
CA ASN A 42 1.69 -3.45 4.82
C ASN A 42 0.67 -4.45 5.41
N VAL A 43 1.03 -5.73 5.51
CA VAL A 43 0.19 -6.75 6.16
C VAL A 43 0.05 -6.45 7.66
N GLU A 44 1.13 -6.09 8.34
CA GLU A 44 1.11 -5.71 9.76
C GLU A 44 0.29 -4.43 10.00
N GLU A 45 0.32 -3.46 9.08
CA GLU A 45 -0.56 -2.28 9.11
C GLU A 45 -2.03 -2.69 9.04
N CYS A 46 -2.40 -3.62 8.15
CA CYS A 46 -3.75 -4.16 8.05
C CYS A 46 -4.17 -4.83 9.37
N VAL A 47 -3.35 -5.75 9.86
CA VAL A 47 -3.65 -6.53 11.07
C VAL A 47 -3.80 -5.65 12.31
N SER A 48 -2.90 -4.70 12.51
CA SER A 48 -2.97 -3.75 13.63
C SER A 48 -4.17 -2.79 13.54
N SER A 49 -4.76 -2.67 12.35
CA SER A 49 -5.99 -1.91 12.09
C SER A 49 -7.27 -2.75 12.17
N GLY A 50 -7.15 -4.05 12.49
CA GLY A 50 -8.27 -4.98 12.61
C GLY A 50 -8.69 -5.70 11.33
N LEU A 51 -7.90 -5.57 10.25
CA LEU A 51 -8.14 -6.25 8.97
C LEU A 51 -7.27 -7.51 8.90
N ARG A 52 -7.90 -8.69 8.93
CA ARG A 52 -7.20 -9.97 8.89
C ARG A 52 -7.51 -10.82 7.66
N ASP A 53 -8.50 -10.44 6.86
CA ASP A 53 -8.88 -11.11 5.62
C ASP A 53 -8.27 -10.33 4.45
N LEU A 54 -7.13 -10.80 3.93
CA LEU A 54 -6.31 -10.09 2.98
C LEU A 54 -6.33 -10.80 1.62
N ILE A 55 -6.51 -10.00 0.55
CA ILE A 55 -6.57 -10.46 -0.83
C ILE A 55 -5.39 -9.88 -1.59
N MET A 56 -4.38 -10.69 -1.87
CA MET A 56 -3.26 -10.29 -2.71
C MET A 56 -3.60 -10.44 -4.18
N VAL A 57 -3.58 -9.34 -4.93
CA VAL A 57 -3.74 -9.39 -6.39
C VAL A 57 -2.35 -9.50 -7.00
N THR A 58 -1.99 -10.73 -7.38
CA THR A 58 -0.66 -11.12 -7.86
C THR A 58 -0.63 -11.35 -9.38
N SER A 59 0.52 -11.66 -9.94
CA SER A 59 0.73 -12.00 -11.35
C SER A 59 1.60 -13.25 -11.49
N ARG A 60 1.84 -13.69 -12.73
CA ARG A 60 2.70 -14.85 -13.01
C ARG A 60 4.12 -14.63 -12.46
N GLY A 61 4.69 -15.65 -11.80
CA GLY A 61 6.06 -15.62 -11.28
C GLY A 61 6.23 -14.85 -9.98
N LYS A 62 5.14 -14.60 -9.25
CA LYS A 62 5.16 -13.92 -7.95
C LYS A 62 4.66 -14.82 -6.80
N ASP A 63 4.74 -16.13 -6.98
CA ASP A 63 4.27 -17.12 -5.99
C ASP A 63 5.00 -16.94 -4.65
N ALA A 64 6.28 -16.58 -4.66
CA ALA A 64 7.07 -16.27 -3.47
C ALA A 64 6.44 -15.22 -2.53
N LEU A 65 5.53 -14.35 -3.02
CA LEU A 65 4.79 -13.41 -2.17
C LEU A 65 3.80 -14.12 -1.25
N ILE A 66 3.20 -15.20 -1.74
CA ILE A 66 2.26 -16.01 -0.96
C ILE A 66 3.05 -16.99 -0.08
N ASP A 67 4.04 -17.67 -0.68
CA ASP A 67 4.91 -18.63 0.02
C ASP A 67 5.57 -17.99 1.27
N TYR A 68 5.81 -16.67 1.24
CA TYR A 68 6.37 -15.93 2.39
C TYR A 68 5.50 -16.00 3.65
N PHE A 69 4.18 -16.12 3.48
CA PHE A 69 3.22 -16.19 4.59
C PHE A 69 2.70 -17.60 4.84
N ASP A 70 3.11 -18.58 4.03
CA ASP A 70 2.73 -19.96 4.18
C ASP A 70 3.67 -20.70 5.14
N HIS A 71 3.24 -21.88 5.63
CA HIS A 71 4.06 -22.74 6.47
C HIS A 71 5.32 -23.22 5.76
N ALA A 72 6.47 -23.02 6.39
CA ALA A 72 7.78 -23.48 5.92
C ALA A 72 8.23 -24.72 6.70
N GLY A 73 7.49 -25.83 6.59
CA GLY A 73 7.65 -27.03 7.43
C GLY A 73 9.09 -27.54 7.56
N GLU A 74 9.83 -27.65 6.44
CA GLU A 74 11.25 -28.09 6.49
C GLU A 74 12.14 -27.13 7.28
N LEU A 75 11.91 -25.81 7.14
CA LEU A 75 12.65 -24.79 7.90
C LEU A 75 12.26 -24.83 9.38
N GLU A 76 10.98 -24.93 9.67
CA GLU A 76 10.47 -25.01 11.05
C GLU A 76 11.04 -26.22 11.78
N ASP A 77 11.02 -27.41 11.16
CA ASP A 77 11.60 -28.64 11.68
C ASP A 77 13.11 -28.51 11.91
N LEU A 78 13.82 -27.85 11.00
CA LEU A 78 15.26 -27.60 11.14
C LEU A 78 15.56 -26.69 12.33
N LEU A 79 14.79 -25.58 12.49
CA LEU A 79 14.95 -24.63 13.59
C LEU A 79 14.64 -25.30 14.94
N GLU A 80 13.60 -26.13 14.99
CA GLU A 80 13.23 -26.87 16.19
C GLU A 80 14.32 -27.87 16.60
N ARG A 81 14.83 -28.67 15.65
CA ARG A 81 15.95 -29.62 15.91
C ARG A 81 17.24 -28.93 16.36
N LYS A 82 17.49 -27.70 15.88
CA LYS A 82 18.65 -26.88 16.28
C LYS A 82 18.44 -26.09 17.58
N GLY A 83 17.26 -26.16 18.20
CA GLY A 83 16.94 -25.43 19.42
C GLY A 83 16.80 -23.90 19.20
N LYS A 84 16.62 -23.43 17.94
CA LYS A 84 16.53 -22.02 17.58
C LYS A 84 15.11 -21.49 17.78
N GLN A 85 14.69 -21.41 19.03
CA GLN A 85 13.32 -21.11 19.41
C GLN A 85 12.86 -19.70 19.02
N ALA A 86 13.75 -18.70 19.06
CA ALA A 86 13.41 -17.32 18.68
C ALA A 86 13.11 -17.20 17.17
N GLU A 87 13.97 -17.80 16.34
CA GLU A 87 13.78 -17.83 14.89
C GLU A 87 12.55 -18.67 14.50
N LEU A 88 12.32 -19.80 15.18
CA LEU A 88 11.13 -20.63 14.98
C LEU A 88 9.84 -19.84 15.28
N ALA A 89 9.81 -19.14 16.41
CA ALA A 89 8.67 -18.31 16.78
C ALA A 89 8.42 -17.17 15.77
N MET A 90 9.50 -16.58 15.23
CA MET A 90 9.41 -15.55 14.20
C MET A 90 8.78 -16.11 12.92
N VAL A 91 9.21 -17.27 12.43
CA VAL A 91 8.66 -17.89 11.23
C VAL A 91 7.19 -18.27 11.44
N ARG A 92 6.86 -18.95 12.54
CA ARG A 92 5.47 -19.36 12.84
C ARG A 92 4.53 -18.18 12.99
N ARG A 93 5.00 -17.05 13.53
CA ARG A 93 4.18 -15.82 13.62
C ARG A 93 3.69 -15.32 12.26
N LEU A 94 4.49 -15.48 11.20
CA LEU A 94 4.10 -15.04 9.86
C LEU A 94 2.90 -15.84 9.34
N ASN A 95 2.86 -17.14 9.60
CA ASN A 95 1.79 -18.04 9.16
C ASN A 95 0.43 -17.65 9.78
N ASP A 96 0.45 -17.17 11.02
CA ASP A 96 -0.75 -16.81 11.80
C ASP A 96 -1.09 -15.31 11.72
N LEU A 97 -0.32 -14.53 10.97
CA LEU A 97 -0.45 -13.07 10.96
C LEU A 97 -1.78 -12.61 10.40
N ALA A 98 -2.21 -13.18 9.26
CA ALA A 98 -3.44 -12.86 8.57
C ALA A 98 -3.95 -14.04 7.75
N GLN A 99 -5.21 -14.02 7.37
CA GLN A 99 -5.77 -14.95 6.40
C GLN A 99 -5.56 -14.38 5.00
N ILE A 100 -4.64 -14.98 4.25
CA ILE A 100 -4.24 -14.49 2.93
C ILE A 100 -4.83 -15.36 1.83
N SER A 101 -5.48 -14.73 0.86
CA SER A 101 -5.93 -15.34 -0.38
C SER A 101 -5.30 -14.63 -1.57
N ALA A 102 -5.05 -15.37 -2.65
CA ALA A 102 -4.44 -14.83 -3.86
C ALA A 102 -5.45 -14.81 -5.02
N VAL A 103 -5.49 -13.68 -5.72
CA VAL A 103 -6.23 -13.51 -6.97
C VAL A 103 -5.25 -13.10 -8.06
N ARG A 104 -5.42 -13.63 -9.25
CA ARG A 104 -4.50 -13.36 -10.35
C ARG A 104 -4.97 -12.20 -11.21
N GLN A 105 -4.11 -11.21 -11.41
CA GLN A 105 -4.23 -10.25 -12.49
C GLN A 105 -3.60 -10.89 -13.75
N PRO A 106 -4.37 -11.31 -14.76
CA PRO A 106 -3.83 -12.05 -15.91
C PRO A 106 -2.97 -11.17 -16.83
N GLU A 107 -3.27 -9.86 -16.89
CA GLU A 107 -2.59 -8.87 -17.71
C GLU A 107 -2.33 -7.60 -16.89
N THR A 108 -1.18 -6.99 -17.05
CA THR A 108 -0.79 -5.76 -16.33
C THR A 108 -1.45 -4.52 -16.96
N ARG A 109 -2.75 -4.36 -16.74
CA ARG A 109 -3.58 -3.28 -17.30
C ARG A 109 -3.78 -2.10 -16.34
N GLY A 110 -2.89 -1.90 -15.38
CA GLY A 110 -2.94 -0.80 -14.41
C GLY A 110 -3.56 -1.15 -13.06
N LEU A 111 -3.49 -0.19 -12.13
CA LEU A 111 -3.93 -0.36 -10.74
C LEU A 111 -5.45 -0.58 -10.63
N GLY A 112 -6.24 0.17 -11.39
CA GLY A 112 -7.70 -0.01 -11.40
C GLY A 112 -8.11 -1.42 -11.84
N HIS A 113 -7.42 -1.99 -12.84
CA HIS A 113 -7.64 -3.37 -13.26
C HIS A 113 -7.22 -4.38 -12.18
N ALA A 114 -6.13 -4.14 -11.46
CA ALA A 114 -5.74 -4.99 -10.34
C ALA A 114 -6.83 -5.02 -9.25
N VAL A 115 -7.36 -3.86 -8.86
CA VAL A 115 -8.48 -3.77 -7.91
C VAL A 115 -9.71 -4.49 -8.44
N LEU A 116 -10.04 -4.32 -9.73
CA LEU A 116 -11.19 -5.00 -10.37
C LEU A 116 -11.07 -6.53 -10.31
N CYS A 117 -9.87 -7.09 -10.46
CA CYS A 117 -9.63 -8.53 -10.36
C CYS A 117 -10.02 -9.09 -8.98
N ALA A 118 -9.96 -8.30 -7.92
CA ALA A 118 -10.35 -8.72 -6.58
C ALA A 118 -11.88 -8.80 -6.36
N ARG A 119 -12.71 -8.34 -7.30
CA ARG A 119 -14.17 -8.22 -7.17
C ARG A 119 -14.85 -9.45 -6.60
N ALA A 120 -14.53 -10.64 -7.14
CA ALA A 120 -15.17 -11.88 -6.71
C ALA A 120 -14.80 -12.26 -5.26
N ALA A 121 -13.55 -12.03 -4.86
CA ALA A 121 -13.06 -12.32 -3.50
C ALA A 121 -13.56 -11.28 -2.47
N VAL A 122 -13.67 -10.02 -2.86
CA VAL A 122 -14.23 -8.95 -2.02
C VAL A 122 -15.74 -9.17 -1.81
N GLY A 123 -16.47 -9.50 -2.87
CA GLY A 123 -17.93 -9.59 -2.84
C GLY A 123 -18.60 -8.21 -2.81
N GLY A 124 -19.77 -8.15 -2.14
CA GLY A 124 -20.58 -6.92 -2.00
C GLY A 124 -20.30 -6.13 -0.71
N GLU A 125 -19.08 -6.12 -0.22
CA GLU A 125 -18.67 -5.46 1.02
C GLU A 125 -17.71 -4.30 0.76
N PRO A 126 -17.67 -3.28 1.64
CA PRO A 126 -16.61 -2.28 1.62
C PRO A 126 -15.27 -2.94 1.97
N PHE A 127 -14.19 -2.43 1.39
CA PHE A 127 -12.86 -3.01 1.53
C PHE A 127 -11.77 -1.94 1.56
N ALA A 128 -10.66 -2.27 2.17
CA ALA A 128 -9.46 -1.44 2.13
C ALA A 128 -8.60 -1.80 0.89
N VAL A 129 -7.79 -0.85 0.42
CA VAL A 129 -6.71 -1.11 -0.55
C VAL A 129 -5.43 -0.47 -0.03
N LEU A 130 -4.34 -1.24 -0.01
CA LEU A 130 -3.00 -0.76 0.34
C LEU A 130 -2.04 -1.09 -0.80
N LEU A 131 -1.33 -0.09 -1.30
CA LEU A 131 -0.30 -0.32 -2.33
C LEU A 131 0.92 -0.98 -1.71
N GLY A 132 1.42 -2.06 -2.33
CA GLY A 132 2.47 -2.91 -1.78
C GLY A 132 3.85 -2.25 -1.68
N ASP A 133 4.08 -1.17 -2.42
CA ASP A 133 5.32 -0.40 -2.46
C ASP A 133 5.22 1.00 -1.79
N ASP A 134 4.09 1.31 -1.20
CA ASP A 134 3.87 2.52 -0.42
C ASP A 134 3.84 2.15 1.07
N LEU A 135 4.86 2.54 1.81
CA LEU A 135 4.99 2.25 3.23
C LEU A 135 4.56 3.46 4.06
N PHE A 136 3.85 3.20 5.13
CA PHE A 136 3.38 4.25 6.02
C PHE A 136 3.63 3.89 7.48
N GLU A 137 4.21 4.80 8.22
CA GLU A 137 4.46 4.66 9.65
C GLU A 137 3.75 5.77 10.43
N GLY A 138 2.80 5.40 11.26
CA GLY A 138 2.00 6.34 12.05
C GLY A 138 1.30 5.67 13.21
N ASN A 139 0.91 6.47 14.17
CA ASN A 139 0.06 6.06 15.27
C ASN A 139 -1.11 7.06 15.43
N PRO A 140 -2.34 6.63 15.06
CA PRO A 140 -2.73 5.31 14.58
C PRO A 140 -2.18 5.00 13.18
N PRO A 141 -2.15 3.69 12.77
CA PRO A 141 -1.74 3.29 11.42
C PRO A 141 -2.49 4.02 10.31
N GLY A 142 -1.88 4.16 9.13
CA GLY A 142 -2.47 4.92 8.03
C GLY A 142 -3.87 4.43 7.65
N ILE A 143 -4.02 3.12 7.40
CA ILE A 143 -5.33 2.58 7.03
C ILE A 143 -6.36 2.70 8.16
N LYS A 144 -5.95 2.66 9.43
CA LYS A 144 -6.86 2.87 10.57
C LYS A 144 -7.47 4.27 10.56
N GLN A 145 -6.69 5.30 10.18
CA GLN A 145 -7.20 6.66 10.05
C GLN A 145 -8.32 6.75 9.00
N LEU A 146 -8.18 6.01 7.88
CA LEU A 146 -9.24 5.95 6.86
C LEU A 146 -10.47 5.19 7.35
N LEU A 147 -10.28 4.08 8.05
CA LEU A 147 -11.39 3.28 8.61
C LEU A 147 -12.24 4.11 9.56
N ASP A 148 -11.63 4.97 10.37
CA ASP A 148 -12.34 5.85 11.30
C ASP A 148 -13.18 6.91 10.56
N VAL A 149 -12.63 7.48 9.48
CA VAL A 149 -13.37 8.42 8.62
C VAL A 149 -14.51 7.71 7.88
N TYR A 150 -14.24 6.49 7.35
CA TYR A 150 -15.28 5.68 6.72
C TYR A 150 -16.42 5.34 7.68
N ALA A 151 -16.11 4.94 8.90
CA ALA A 151 -17.13 4.65 9.92
C ALA A 151 -18.03 5.85 10.24
N LYS A 152 -17.48 7.07 10.16
CA LYS A 152 -18.21 8.31 10.39
C LYS A 152 -19.12 8.72 9.23
N TYR A 153 -18.64 8.61 7.98
CA TYR A 153 -19.32 9.17 6.81
C TYR A 153 -20.00 8.13 5.91
N GLY A 154 -19.60 6.85 5.99
CA GLY A 154 -20.16 5.76 5.18
C GLY A 154 -19.89 5.87 3.69
N LYS A 155 -18.89 6.65 3.29
CA LYS A 155 -18.50 6.92 1.91
C LYS A 155 -17.04 6.51 1.68
N GLY A 156 -16.64 6.31 0.42
CA GLY A 156 -15.25 6.03 0.09
C GLY A 156 -14.29 7.06 0.71
N VAL A 157 -13.09 6.59 1.11
CA VAL A 157 -12.05 7.42 1.72
C VAL A 157 -10.71 7.13 1.07
N VAL A 158 -9.92 8.17 0.79
CA VAL A 158 -8.54 8.06 0.33
C VAL A 158 -7.58 8.73 1.30
N GLY A 159 -6.43 8.11 1.54
CA GLY A 159 -5.34 8.72 2.29
C GLY A 159 -4.65 9.80 1.48
N LEU A 160 -4.34 10.92 2.11
CA LEU A 160 -3.70 12.07 1.48
C LEU A 160 -2.39 12.43 2.17
N TRP A 161 -1.46 12.94 1.38
CA TRP A 161 -0.24 13.59 1.85
C TRP A 161 0.07 14.81 0.99
N GLU A 162 0.86 15.72 1.51
CA GLU A 162 1.23 16.94 0.79
C GLU A 162 2.55 16.72 0.06
N VAL A 163 2.52 16.77 -1.28
CA VAL A 163 3.72 16.61 -2.11
C VAL A 163 4.58 17.88 -2.11
N PRO A 164 5.92 17.76 -2.22
CA PRO A 164 6.79 18.88 -2.50
C PRO A 164 6.37 19.62 -3.78
N VAL A 165 6.58 20.93 -3.81
CA VAL A 165 6.31 21.76 -4.99
C VAL A 165 7.02 21.21 -6.23
N GLY A 166 6.29 21.04 -7.32
CA GLY A 166 6.82 20.56 -8.59
C GLY A 166 6.79 19.04 -8.77
N GLN A 167 6.37 18.26 -7.75
CA GLN A 167 6.25 16.81 -7.84
C GLN A 167 4.81 16.33 -8.07
N GLU A 168 3.85 17.23 -8.22
CA GLU A 168 2.43 16.91 -8.38
C GLU A 168 2.16 16.02 -9.60
N HIS A 169 2.97 16.17 -10.65
CA HIS A 169 2.87 15.39 -11.90
C HIS A 169 3.20 13.89 -11.75
N LEU A 170 3.68 13.46 -10.58
CA LEU A 170 4.03 12.05 -10.31
C LEU A 170 2.87 11.25 -9.70
N TYR A 171 1.84 11.92 -9.16
CA TYR A 171 0.81 11.32 -8.32
C TYR A 171 -0.61 11.67 -8.78
N GLY A 172 -1.59 10.91 -8.31
CA GLY A 172 -2.98 11.32 -8.35
C GLY A 172 -3.22 12.47 -7.37
N ILE A 173 -3.58 13.63 -7.87
CA ILE A 173 -3.81 14.85 -7.09
C ILE A 173 -5.30 15.06 -6.89
N VAL A 174 -5.66 15.49 -5.70
CA VAL A 174 -7.05 15.76 -5.32
C VAL A 174 -7.24 17.21 -4.91
N ASP A 175 -8.49 17.68 -5.01
CA ASP A 175 -8.95 18.93 -4.42
C ASP A 175 -10.25 18.70 -3.67
N GLY A 176 -10.51 19.50 -2.65
CA GLY A 176 -11.71 19.36 -1.83
C GLY A 176 -11.80 20.37 -0.70
N GLU A 177 -12.96 20.41 -0.07
CA GLU A 177 -13.26 21.31 1.04
C GLU A 177 -13.00 20.64 2.38
N PRO A 178 -12.33 21.31 3.34
CA PRO A 178 -12.14 20.80 4.67
C PRO A 178 -13.49 20.65 5.40
N VAL A 179 -13.72 19.48 6.01
CA VAL A 179 -14.94 19.19 6.77
C VAL A 179 -14.66 19.00 8.28
N GLY A 180 -13.44 19.27 8.70
CA GLY A 180 -12.99 19.26 10.08
C GLY A 180 -11.75 18.40 10.31
N GLY A 181 -10.79 18.92 11.10
CA GLY A 181 -9.49 18.29 11.30
C GLY A 181 -8.74 18.09 9.99
N ASP A 182 -8.20 16.88 9.80
CA ASP A 182 -7.45 16.51 8.60
C ASP A 182 -8.33 15.88 7.51
N VAL A 183 -9.67 16.03 7.59
CA VAL A 183 -10.64 15.41 6.67
C VAL A 183 -11.14 16.42 5.65
N PHE A 184 -11.20 16.01 4.39
CA PHE A 184 -11.68 16.78 3.24
C PHE A 184 -12.83 16.05 2.56
N ARG A 185 -13.85 16.78 2.11
CA ARG A 185 -14.82 16.30 1.14
C ARG A 185 -14.25 16.63 -0.25
N LEU A 186 -13.92 15.58 -1.00
CA LEU A 186 -13.29 15.74 -2.31
C LEU A 186 -14.30 16.17 -3.37
N ASN A 187 -13.85 16.98 -4.32
CA ASN A 187 -14.64 17.43 -5.46
C ASN A 187 -13.92 17.24 -6.80
N LYS A 188 -12.60 17.03 -6.79
CA LYS A 188 -11.78 16.84 -7.99
C LYS A 188 -10.64 15.88 -7.76
N LEU A 189 -10.41 14.98 -8.72
CA LEU A 189 -9.27 14.07 -8.76
C LEU A 189 -8.66 14.09 -10.17
N VAL A 190 -7.34 14.13 -10.26
CA VAL A 190 -6.60 14.16 -11.53
C VAL A 190 -5.38 13.26 -11.42
N GLU A 191 -5.31 12.23 -12.28
CA GLU A 191 -4.14 11.35 -12.35
C GLU A 191 -2.97 12.05 -13.04
N LYS A 192 -1.88 12.22 -12.32
CA LYS A 192 -0.61 12.78 -12.84
C LYS A 192 -0.83 14.01 -13.71
N PRO A 193 -1.32 15.13 -13.17
CA PRO A 193 -1.60 16.33 -13.93
C PRO A 193 -0.35 16.83 -14.66
N GLU A 194 -0.55 17.56 -15.75
CA GLU A 194 0.56 18.27 -16.40
C GLU A 194 1.18 19.29 -15.44
N PRO A 195 2.48 19.57 -15.57
CA PRO A 195 3.14 20.58 -14.73
C PRO A 195 2.37 21.92 -14.73
N GLY A 196 2.11 22.42 -13.53
CA GLY A 196 1.37 23.67 -13.33
C GLY A 196 -0.16 23.56 -13.48
N LYS A 197 -0.72 22.36 -13.77
CA LYS A 197 -2.17 22.13 -13.87
C LYS A 197 -2.76 21.34 -12.70
N ALA A 198 -1.95 21.04 -11.68
CA ALA A 198 -2.43 20.38 -10.48
C ALA A 198 -3.42 21.26 -9.71
N PRO A 199 -4.59 20.73 -9.31
CA PRO A 199 -5.59 21.53 -8.59
C PRO A 199 -5.15 21.89 -7.16
N SER A 200 -4.24 21.13 -6.59
CA SER A 200 -3.66 21.33 -5.26
C SER A 200 -2.30 20.62 -5.14
N ARG A 201 -1.75 20.54 -3.92
CA ARG A 201 -0.61 19.70 -3.59
C ARG A 201 -0.98 18.45 -2.77
N LEU A 202 -2.27 18.17 -2.61
CA LEU A 202 -2.72 16.99 -1.90
C LEU A 202 -2.72 15.78 -2.85
N ALA A 203 -1.83 14.84 -2.61
CA ALA A 203 -1.70 13.61 -3.38
C ALA A 203 -2.28 12.41 -2.63
N ILE A 204 -2.74 11.42 -3.38
CA ILE A 204 -3.21 10.15 -2.83
C ILE A 204 -2.02 9.34 -2.32
N ALA A 205 -2.11 8.85 -1.09
CA ALA A 205 -1.04 8.15 -0.35
C ALA A 205 -1.21 6.63 -0.35
N GLY A 206 -1.60 6.02 -1.47
CA GLY A 206 -1.64 4.57 -1.61
C GLY A 206 -2.52 3.80 -0.60
N ARG A 207 -3.37 4.48 0.15
CA ARG A 207 -4.32 3.93 1.12
C ARG A 207 -5.74 4.34 0.76
N TYR A 208 -6.63 3.36 0.70
CA TYR A 208 -8.03 3.58 0.31
C TYR A 208 -8.97 2.72 1.16
N VAL A 209 -10.16 3.24 1.42
CA VAL A 209 -11.34 2.46 1.84
C VAL A 209 -12.41 2.70 0.79
N LEU A 210 -12.83 1.66 0.10
CA LEU A 210 -13.69 1.75 -1.07
C LEU A 210 -14.99 1.00 -0.86
N PRO A 211 -16.12 1.54 -1.29
CA PRO A 211 -17.39 0.83 -1.35
C PRO A 211 -17.41 -0.13 -2.57
N PRO A 212 -18.24 -1.20 -2.55
CA PRO A 212 -18.30 -2.17 -3.66
C PRO A 212 -18.80 -1.55 -4.99
N GLU A 213 -19.43 -0.40 -4.94
CA GLU A 213 -19.88 0.40 -6.10
C GLU A 213 -18.72 0.83 -7.02
N ILE A 214 -17.47 0.78 -6.51
CA ILE A 214 -16.29 1.04 -7.32
C ILE A 214 -16.11 -0.01 -8.44
N PHE A 215 -16.55 -1.26 -8.24
CA PHE A 215 -16.34 -2.33 -9.21
C PHE A 215 -17.07 -2.14 -10.55
N PRO A 216 -18.39 -1.79 -10.60
CA PRO A 216 -19.03 -1.47 -11.86
C PRO A 216 -18.41 -0.23 -12.53
N ILE A 217 -17.93 0.75 -11.78
CA ILE A 217 -17.23 1.92 -12.31
C ILE A 217 -15.92 1.46 -12.99
N LEU A 218 -15.08 0.69 -12.28
CA LEU A 218 -13.83 0.14 -12.82
C LEU A 218 -14.03 -0.71 -14.08
N ALA A 219 -15.11 -1.50 -14.12
CA ALA A 219 -15.43 -2.33 -15.28
C ALA A 219 -15.74 -1.51 -16.54
N ASN A 220 -16.21 -0.27 -16.39
CA ASN A 220 -16.55 0.65 -17.47
C ASN A 220 -15.50 1.75 -17.69
N THR A 221 -14.47 1.83 -16.82
CA THR A 221 -13.40 2.82 -16.97
C THR A 221 -12.56 2.52 -18.20
N GLN A 222 -12.44 3.50 -19.09
CA GLN A 222 -11.60 3.39 -20.28
C GLN A 222 -10.12 3.51 -19.91
N PRO A 223 -9.22 2.86 -20.66
CA PRO A 223 -7.79 3.05 -20.47
C PRO A 223 -7.41 4.53 -20.59
N GLY A 224 -6.75 5.04 -19.56
CA GLY A 224 -6.28 6.41 -19.48
C GLY A 224 -4.79 6.55 -19.84
N ARG A 225 -4.07 7.34 -19.05
CA ARG A 225 -2.63 7.57 -19.26
C ARG A 225 -1.84 6.26 -19.30
N GLY A 226 -1.01 6.09 -20.32
CA GLY A 226 -0.21 4.88 -20.51
C GLY A 226 -0.98 3.65 -21.00
N GLY A 227 -2.26 3.78 -21.40
CA GLY A 227 -3.11 2.67 -21.80
C GLY A 227 -3.61 1.82 -20.63
N GLU A 228 -3.47 2.31 -19.38
CA GLU A 228 -3.83 1.61 -18.16
C GLU A 228 -5.21 2.02 -17.64
N ILE A 229 -5.92 1.11 -17.00
CA ILE A 229 -7.12 1.44 -16.21
C ILE A 229 -6.65 2.05 -14.89
N GLN A 230 -6.79 3.37 -14.80
CA GLN A 230 -6.33 4.11 -13.63
C GLN A 230 -7.39 4.06 -12.51
N LEU A 231 -6.94 3.78 -11.28
CA LEU A 231 -7.85 3.82 -10.12
C LEU A 231 -8.35 5.26 -9.87
N THR A 232 -7.51 6.26 -10.08
CA THR A 232 -7.85 7.66 -9.88
C THR A 232 -9.00 8.12 -10.77
N ASP A 233 -9.09 7.63 -12.03
CA ASP A 233 -10.19 7.97 -12.95
C ASP A 233 -11.52 7.36 -12.46
N ALA A 234 -11.48 6.13 -11.96
CA ALA A 234 -12.65 5.50 -11.34
C ALA A 234 -13.06 6.20 -10.03
N LEU A 235 -12.10 6.65 -9.24
CA LEU A 235 -12.35 7.42 -8.03
C LEU A 235 -12.99 8.79 -8.35
N ALA A 236 -12.58 9.44 -9.44
CA ALA A 236 -13.22 10.69 -9.90
C ALA A 236 -14.70 10.47 -10.25
N THR A 237 -15.01 9.36 -10.92
CA THR A 237 -16.40 8.97 -11.21
C THR A 237 -17.19 8.65 -9.94
N LEU A 238 -16.59 7.90 -9.00
CA LEU A 238 -17.20 7.61 -7.69
C LEU A 238 -17.45 8.89 -6.90
N CYS A 239 -16.49 9.81 -6.90
CA CYS A 239 -16.58 11.11 -6.23
C CYS A 239 -17.79 11.91 -6.72
N ALA A 240 -18.01 11.94 -8.04
CA ALA A 240 -19.12 12.66 -8.65
C ALA A 240 -20.49 12.01 -8.38
N SER A 241 -20.57 10.68 -8.31
CA SER A 241 -21.83 9.94 -8.17
C SER A 241 -22.27 9.70 -6.73
N ASP A 242 -21.31 9.36 -5.84
CA ASP A 242 -21.59 8.94 -4.45
C ASP A 242 -20.92 9.82 -3.40
N GLY A 243 -19.94 10.60 -3.78
CA GLY A 243 -19.08 11.38 -2.89
C GLY A 243 -17.88 10.58 -2.39
N LEU A 244 -16.80 11.28 -2.11
CA LEU A 244 -15.52 10.73 -1.67
C LEU A 244 -14.90 11.63 -0.61
N TYR A 245 -14.29 11.06 0.40
CA TYR A 245 -13.55 11.80 1.41
C TYR A 245 -12.04 11.56 1.26
N GLY A 246 -11.25 12.52 1.69
CA GLY A 246 -9.82 12.40 1.85
C GLY A 246 -9.43 12.65 3.29
N VAL A 247 -8.42 11.95 3.79
CA VAL A 247 -7.83 12.23 5.11
C VAL A 247 -6.34 12.45 4.96
N ARG A 248 -5.85 13.63 5.37
CA ARG A 248 -4.42 13.90 5.45
C ARG A 248 -3.85 13.02 6.55
N LEU A 249 -3.01 12.07 6.15
CA LEU A 249 -2.45 11.08 7.04
C LEU A 249 -1.45 11.71 8.02
N ARG A 250 -1.58 11.36 9.28
CA ARG A 250 -0.64 11.73 10.34
C ARG A 250 0.37 10.60 10.52
N GLY A 251 1.60 10.85 10.09
CA GLY A 251 2.68 9.89 10.10
C GLY A 251 3.70 10.17 9.02
N GLU A 252 4.54 9.21 8.74
CA GLU A 252 5.63 9.30 7.76
C GLU A 252 5.39 8.30 6.62
N ARG A 253 5.45 8.79 5.38
CA ARG A 253 5.26 8.00 4.16
C ARG A 253 6.60 7.75 3.49
N PHE A 254 6.82 6.53 3.01
CA PHE A 254 7.98 6.14 2.22
C PHE A 254 7.54 5.51 0.91
N ASP A 255 7.92 6.10 -0.21
CA ASP A 255 7.71 5.52 -1.53
C ASP A 255 8.82 4.51 -1.82
N ALA A 256 8.59 3.25 -1.42
CA ALA A 256 9.51 2.16 -1.71
C ALA A 256 9.39 1.67 -3.18
N GLY A 257 8.57 2.31 -4.01
CA GLY A 257 8.42 2.03 -5.43
C GLY A 257 9.48 2.69 -6.32
N ASP A 258 10.30 3.60 -5.79
CA ASP A 258 11.47 4.16 -6.47
C ASP A 258 12.76 3.90 -5.68
N ARG A 259 13.91 4.03 -6.35
CA ARG A 259 15.22 3.67 -5.76
C ARG A 259 15.61 4.56 -4.59
N ALA A 260 15.40 5.86 -4.69
CA ALA A 260 15.80 6.82 -3.67
C ALA A 260 14.88 6.68 -2.44
N GLY A 261 13.56 6.62 -2.65
CA GLY A 261 12.58 6.38 -1.60
C GLY A 261 12.81 5.05 -0.87
N TYR A 262 13.14 3.99 -1.61
CA TYR A 262 13.49 2.69 -1.02
C TYR A 262 14.72 2.78 -0.10
N VAL A 263 15.81 3.40 -0.55
CA VAL A 263 17.03 3.57 0.26
C VAL A 263 16.74 4.40 1.51
N LEU A 264 15.96 5.48 1.38
CA LEU A 264 15.55 6.31 2.51
C LEU A 264 14.66 5.56 3.50
N ALA A 265 13.74 4.71 3.01
CA ALA A 265 12.95 3.84 3.85
C ALA A 265 13.85 2.87 4.65
N VAL A 266 14.75 2.14 3.97
CA VAL A 266 15.69 1.23 4.64
C VAL A 266 16.50 1.96 5.69
N LEU A 267 17.07 3.11 5.36
CA LEU A 267 17.85 3.92 6.32
C LEU A 267 17.01 4.35 7.52
N ARG A 268 15.79 4.81 7.28
CA ARG A 268 14.90 5.28 8.35
C ARG A 268 14.54 4.16 9.32
N TYR A 269 14.13 3.00 8.79
CA TYR A 269 13.81 1.83 9.60
C TYR A 269 15.04 1.32 10.36
N ALA A 270 16.21 1.27 9.72
CA ALA A 270 17.45 0.87 10.37
C ALA A 270 17.85 1.79 11.53
N LEU A 271 17.72 3.11 11.36
CA LEU A 271 18.04 4.12 12.39
C LEU A 271 17.17 4.01 13.64
N ARG A 272 15.96 3.45 13.52
CA ARG A 272 15.03 3.27 14.66
C ARG A 272 15.22 1.96 15.41
N ARG A 273 15.97 1.03 14.85
CA ARG A 273 16.22 -0.26 15.49
C ARG A 273 17.15 -0.13 16.69
N SER A 274 16.79 -0.78 17.78
CA SER A 274 17.59 -0.76 19.02
C SER A 274 18.90 -1.54 18.89
N ASP A 275 18.96 -2.57 18.03
CA ASP A 275 20.10 -3.46 17.83
C ASP A 275 21.17 -2.89 16.89
N ILE A 276 20.79 -2.16 15.83
CA ILE A 276 21.70 -1.65 14.79
C ILE A 276 21.69 -0.12 14.64
N GLY A 277 20.69 0.57 15.14
CA GLY A 277 20.44 2.00 14.86
C GLY A 277 21.62 2.91 15.18
N ALA A 278 22.31 2.67 16.30
CA ALA A 278 23.49 3.45 16.69
C ALA A 278 24.66 3.28 15.69
N ALA A 279 24.93 2.03 15.28
CA ALA A 279 25.99 1.73 14.31
C ALA A 279 25.66 2.30 12.92
N VAL A 280 24.41 2.19 12.47
CA VAL A 280 23.94 2.77 11.20
C VAL A 280 24.07 4.28 11.20
N ARG A 281 23.69 4.95 12.30
CA ARG A 281 23.83 6.41 12.44
C ARG A 281 25.27 6.85 12.29
N ALA A 282 26.18 6.25 13.06
CA ALA A 282 27.61 6.58 13.01
C ALA A 282 28.20 6.35 11.59
N GLY A 283 27.84 5.24 10.95
CA GLY A 283 28.24 4.94 9.57
C GLY A 283 27.73 5.96 8.56
N ALA A 284 26.44 6.30 8.63
CA ALA A 284 25.83 7.27 7.73
C ALA A 284 26.45 8.67 7.89
N GLU A 285 26.68 9.14 9.12
CA GLU A 285 27.35 10.41 9.38
C GLU A 285 28.78 10.46 8.81
N LYS A 286 29.53 9.35 8.92
CA LYS A 286 30.86 9.25 8.33
C LYS A 286 30.80 9.35 6.80
N LEU A 287 29.93 8.57 6.15
CA LEU A 287 29.77 8.59 4.69
C LEU A 287 29.40 9.99 4.16
N LEU A 288 28.49 10.70 4.86
CA LEU A 288 28.07 12.06 4.48
C LEU A 288 29.17 13.10 4.61
N ARG A 289 30.23 12.87 5.42
CA ARG A 289 31.38 13.77 5.52
C ARG A 289 32.45 13.51 4.46
N GLU A 290 32.44 12.31 3.88
CA GLU A 290 33.42 11.86 2.89
C GLU A 290 32.97 12.16 1.44
N THR A 291 31.67 12.56 1.23
CA THR A 291 31.08 12.97 -0.05
C THR A 291 30.91 14.49 -0.11
#